data_6da7976bdad48f6ceb260a88e908bef3
#
_entry.id   6da7976bdad48f6ceb260a88e908bef3
#
_cell.length_a   1.000
_cell.length_b   1.000
_cell.length_c   1.000
_cell.angle_alpha   90.00
_cell.angle_beta   90.00
_cell.angle_gamma   90.00
#
_symmetry.space_group_name_H-M   'P 1'
#
loop_
_entity.id
_entity.type
_entity.pdbx_description
1 polymer ?
#
loop_
_entity_poly.entity_id
_entity_poly.type
_entity_poly.pdbx_seq_one_letter_code
_entity_poly.pdbx_strand_id
1 'polypeptide(L)'
;MNFRRNFLLSCLAAASLFAAGAQAQEVLRVGTDATFPPMEFVENGKRTGFDIELVEAIGKAMNRKVEWVDIDFKGLIPGLVSRRFDMAVSAIYITDDRKKVVDFTDSYYAGGLVAMVKDGSAIKNLADLDGKKVSVQVGTKSVSYLGANHPKVALVEVEKNQEMFNLVDIGRADAAVTGKPAAFQYVRTRGGLRVLDQQLTTEEYGMALRKDTPELTRAVNGAIAKLKADGTYAQIVKKWFSNSGR
;
A
#
# COMPACT_ATOMS: atom_id res chain seq x y z
N MET A 1 -39.93 60.98 -8.47
CA MET A 1 -40.17 59.67 -9.09
C MET A 1 -38.85 58.89 -9.31
N ASN A 2 -37.85 59.04 -8.42
CA ASN A 2 -36.50 58.45 -8.56
C ASN A 2 -36.04 57.58 -7.38
N PHE A 3 -36.86 57.41 -6.34
CA PHE A 3 -36.47 56.65 -5.14
C PHE A 3 -36.61 55.09 -5.30
N ARG A 4 -37.50 54.62 -6.16
CA ARG A 4 -37.76 53.20 -6.38
C ARG A 4 -36.71 52.52 -7.31
N ARG A 5 -36.00 53.31 -8.13
CA ARG A 5 -35.06 52.77 -9.12
C ARG A 5 -33.68 52.49 -8.50
N ASN A 6 -33.31 53.20 -7.45
CA ASN A 6 -32.03 53.01 -6.74
C ASN A 6 -32.05 51.85 -5.74
N PHE A 7 -33.25 51.47 -5.22
CA PHE A 7 -33.37 50.34 -4.30
C PHE A 7 -33.23 48.98 -5.00
N LEU A 8 -33.68 48.87 -6.24
CA LEU A 8 -33.53 47.64 -7.04
C LEU A 8 -32.10 47.37 -7.52
N LEU A 9 -31.31 48.40 -7.74
CA LEU A 9 -29.90 48.27 -8.15
C LEU A 9 -28.99 47.88 -6.97
N SER A 10 -29.33 48.26 -5.74
CA SER A 10 -28.58 47.87 -4.53
C SER A 10 -28.80 46.41 -4.14
N CYS A 11 -29.94 45.80 -4.43
CA CYS A 11 -30.21 44.38 -4.15
C CYS A 11 -29.54 43.43 -5.14
N LEU A 12 -29.28 43.85 -6.38
CA LEU A 12 -28.57 43.03 -7.37
C LEU A 12 -27.04 42.98 -7.07
N ALA A 13 -26.44 44.02 -6.51
CA ALA A 13 -25.02 44.06 -6.14
C ALA A 13 -24.70 43.22 -4.90
N ALA A 14 -25.67 43.02 -3.98
CA ALA A 14 -25.47 42.17 -2.80
C ALA A 14 -25.60 40.67 -3.07
N ALA A 15 -26.28 40.25 -4.14
CA ALA A 15 -26.44 38.84 -4.51
C ALA A 15 -25.18 38.25 -5.21
N SER A 16 -24.29 39.11 -5.71
CA SER A 16 -23.10 38.69 -6.42
C SER A 16 -21.91 38.29 -5.51
N LEU A 17 -21.99 38.59 -4.21
CA LEU A 17 -20.92 38.34 -3.24
C LEU A 17 -21.02 36.97 -2.52
N PHE A 18 -22.11 36.22 -2.74
CA PHE A 18 -22.28 34.88 -2.14
C PHE A 18 -22.02 33.71 -3.08
N ALA A 19 -21.54 33.94 -4.28
CA ALA A 19 -20.98 32.91 -5.13
C ALA A 19 -19.50 32.70 -4.76
N ALA A 20 -19.16 32.59 -3.47
CA ALA A 20 -17.95 31.91 -3.02
C ALA A 20 -18.17 30.46 -3.38
N GLY A 21 -17.64 30.07 -4.56
CA GLY A 21 -17.80 28.76 -5.14
C GLY A 21 -17.45 27.71 -4.10
N ALA A 22 -18.38 26.86 -3.78
CA ALA A 22 -18.08 25.57 -3.18
C ALA A 22 -17.16 24.85 -4.17
N GLN A 23 -15.86 25.07 -4.03
CA GLN A 23 -14.84 24.36 -4.81
C GLN A 23 -14.99 22.92 -4.40
N ALA A 24 -15.64 22.11 -5.24
CA ALA A 24 -15.78 20.69 -4.99
C ALA A 24 -14.38 20.14 -4.71
N GLN A 25 -14.20 19.55 -3.54
CA GLN A 25 -12.93 18.96 -3.14
C GLN A 25 -12.55 17.92 -4.18
N GLU A 26 -11.40 18.08 -4.82
CA GLU A 26 -10.92 17.11 -5.80
C GLU A 26 -10.80 15.72 -5.18
N VAL A 27 -11.24 14.71 -5.92
CA VAL A 27 -11.19 13.32 -5.49
C VAL A 27 -9.84 12.70 -5.91
N LEU A 28 -9.23 11.95 -5.00
CA LEU A 28 -8.08 11.08 -5.26
C LEU A 28 -8.58 9.63 -5.16
N ARG A 29 -8.72 8.97 -6.31
CA ARG A 29 -9.10 7.54 -6.35
C ARG A 29 -7.86 6.69 -6.13
N VAL A 30 -7.90 5.79 -5.15
CA VAL A 30 -6.75 4.99 -4.73
C VAL A 30 -7.07 3.51 -4.78
N GLY A 31 -6.33 2.76 -5.60
CA GLY A 31 -6.41 1.30 -5.69
C GLY A 31 -5.60 0.62 -4.58
N THR A 32 -6.17 -0.40 -3.94
CA THR A 32 -5.50 -1.17 -2.89
C THR A 32 -6.03 -2.61 -2.83
N ASP A 33 -5.19 -3.57 -2.40
CA ASP A 33 -5.59 -4.93 -2.00
C ASP A 33 -5.57 -5.04 -0.48
N ALA A 34 -6.68 -4.67 0.17
CA ALA A 34 -6.77 -4.58 1.63
C ALA A 34 -6.77 -5.95 2.32
N THR A 35 -5.70 -6.75 2.11
CA THR A 35 -5.52 -8.11 2.66
C THR A 35 -4.15 -8.32 3.32
N PHE A 36 -3.39 -7.24 3.57
CA PHE A 36 -1.98 -7.30 3.98
C PHE A 36 -1.69 -6.55 5.31
N PRO A 37 -2.22 -7.04 6.45
CA PRO A 37 -1.92 -6.42 7.75
C PRO A 37 -0.42 -6.47 8.06
N PRO A 38 0.17 -5.44 8.69
CA PRO A 38 -0.46 -4.24 9.22
C PRO A 38 -0.53 -3.08 8.21
N MET A 39 -0.19 -3.31 6.93
CA MET A 39 -0.09 -2.27 5.90
C MET A 39 -1.48 -1.79 5.46
N GLU A 40 -2.30 -2.67 4.89
CA GLU A 40 -3.66 -2.41 4.46
C GLU A 40 -4.52 -3.67 4.61
N PHE A 41 -5.63 -3.54 5.34
CA PHE A 41 -6.54 -4.68 5.58
C PHE A 41 -7.95 -4.19 5.96
N VAL A 42 -8.88 -5.12 6.01
CA VAL A 42 -10.24 -4.87 6.49
C VAL A 42 -10.39 -5.45 7.90
N GLU A 43 -10.80 -4.61 8.84
CA GLU A 43 -11.15 -4.99 10.20
C GLU A 43 -12.53 -4.45 10.54
N ASN A 44 -13.43 -5.33 11.02
CA ASN A 44 -14.82 -4.97 11.35
C ASN A 44 -15.54 -4.21 10.20
N GLY A 45 -15.30 -4.65 8.94
CA GLY A 45 -15.89 -4.05 7.74
C GLY A 45 -15.31 -2.69 7.33
N LYS A 46 -14.25 -2.23 7.99
CA LYS A 46 -13.57 -0.96 7.66
C LYS A 46 -12.16 -1.21 7.20
N ARG A 47 -11.72 -0.49 6.14
CA ARG A 47 -10.32 -0.45 5.75
C ARG A 47 -9.51 0.24 6.82
N THR A 48 -8.37 -0.35 7.15
CA THR A 48 -7.43 0.15 8.14
C THR A 48 -6.02 -0.31 7.81
N GLY A 49 -5.03 0.19 8.52
CA GLY A 49 -3.63 -0.17 8.30
C GLY A 49 -2.75 1.07 8.08
N PHE A 50 -1.45 0.84 8.05
CA PHE A 50 -0.45 1.88 7.88
C PHE A 50 -0.64 2.65 6.56
N ASP A 51 -0.78 1.93 5.45
CA ASP A 51 -0.98 2.52 4.11
C ASP A 51 -2.28 3.33 4.05
N ILE A 52 -3.35 2.81 4.65
CA ILE A 52 -4.65 3.49 4.68
C ILE A 52 -4.54 4.82 5.43
N GLU A 53 -4.00 4.82 6.65
CA GLU A 53 -3.87 6.05 7.44
C GLU A 53 -2.92 7.06 6.80
N LEU A 54 -1.82 6.58 6.20
CA LEU A 54 -0.88 7.46 5.50
C LEU A 54 -1.54 8.15 4.30
N VAL A 55 -2.29 7.40 3.48
CA VAL A 55 -3.00 7.96 2.30
C VAL A 55 -4.10 8.92 2.70
N GLU A 56 -4.87 8.62 3.76
CA GLU A 56 -5.88 9.55 4.29
C GLU A 56 -5.23 10.87 4.76
N ALA A 57 -4.06 10.78 5.44
CA ALA A 57 -3.30 11.97 5.85
C ALA A 57 -2.76 12.76 4.63
N ILE A 58 -2.29 12.06 3.59
CA ILE A 58 -1.86 12.67 2.31
C ILE A 58 -3.04 13.39 1.65
N GLY A 59 -4.20 12.73 1.52
CA GLY A 59 -5.39 13.34 0.96
C GLY A 59 -5.79 14.62 1.70
N LYS A 60 -5.79 14.57 3.04
CA LYS A 60 -6.04 15.76 3.88
C LYS A 60 -5.01 16.88 3.65
N ALA A 61 -3.71 16.53 3.56
CA ALA A 61 -2.65 17.50 3.33
C ALA A 61 -2.74 18.17 1.94
N MET A 62 -3.29 17.46 0.95
CA MET A 62 -3.53 17.92 -0.42
C MET A 62 -4.90 18.59 -0.61
N ASN A 63 -5.76 18.63 0.44
CA ASN A 63 -7.15 19.03 0.36
C ASN A 63 -7.95 18.22 -0.70
N ARG A 64 -7.69 16.91 -0.78
CA ARG A 64 -8.40 15.97 -1.66
C ARG A 64 -9.14 14.91 -0.84
N LYS A 65 -10.35 14.56 -1.29
CA LYS A 65 -11.10 13.43 -0.73
C LYS A 65 -10.51 12.13 -1.27
N VAL A 66 -10.18 11.19 -0.40
CA VAL A 66 -9.74 9.84 -0.82
C VAL A 66 -10.96 8.96 -1.10
N GLU A 67 -10.96 8.30 -2.25
CA GLU A 67 -11.92 7.26 -2.60
C GLU A 67 -11.18 5.96 -2.91
N TRP A 68 -11.47 4.92 -2.15
CA TRP A 68 -10.79 3.65 -2.23
C TRP A 68 -11.43 2.72 -3.27
N VAL A 69 -10.59 2.08 -4.08
CA VAL A 69 -10.98 1.06 -5.07
C VAL A 69 -10.33 -0.27 -4.68
N ASP A 70 -11.15 -1.24 -4.26
CA ASP A 70 -10.65 -2.59 -3.95
C ASP A 70 -10.33 -3.34 -5.25
N ILE A 71 -9.15 -3.93 -5.29
CA ILE A 71 -8.68 -4.72 -6.43
C ILE A 71 -7.59 -5.68 -5.95
N ASP A 72 -7.55 -6.89 -6.52
CA ASP A 72 -6.47 -7.83 -6.24
C ASP A 72 -5.10 -7.27 -6.60
N PHE A 73 -4.07 -7.61 -5.85
CA PHE A 73 -2.72 -7.05 -5.98
C PHE A 73 -2.19 -7.10 -7.42
N LYS A 74 -2.39 -8.22 -8.14
CA LYS A 74 -1.98 -8.37 -9.54
C LYS A 74 -2.66 -7.37 -10.49
N GLY A 75 -3.81 -6.84 -10.10
CA GLY A 75 -4.58 -5.86 -10.86
C GLY A 75 -4.19 -4.41 -10.61
N LEU A 76 -3.35 -4.11 -9.61
CA LEU A 76 -3.02 -2.73 -9.22
C LEU A 76 -2.31 -1.96 -10.33
N ILE A 77 -1.22 -2.46 -10.88
CA ILE A 77 -0.48 -1.77 -11.95
C ILE A 77 -1.32 -1.69 -13.25
N PRO A 78 -1.94 -2.79 -13.73
CA PRO A 78 -2.85 -2.70 -14.89
C PRO A 78 -4.02 -1.75 -14.68
N GLY A 79 -4.64 -1.76 -13.50
CA GLY A 79 -5.75 -0.87 -13.16
C GLY A 79 -5.35 0.61 -13.15
N LEU A 80 -4.16 0.93 -12.66
CA LEU A 80 -3.59 2.27 -12.69
C LEU A 80 -3.34 2.74 -14.13
N VAL A 81 -2.71 1.92 -14.95
CA VAL A 81 -2.43 2.21 -16.37
C VAL A 81 -3.73 2.40 -17.16
N SER A 82 -4.76 1.61 -16.88
CA SER A 82 -6.10 1.73 -17.50
C SER A 82 -6.99 2.82 -16.89
N ARG A 83 -6.45 3.67 -15.99
CA ARG A 83 -7.12 4.84 -15.38
C ARG A 83 -8.35 4.49 -14.51
N ARG A 84 -8.39 3.28 -13.94
CA ARG A 84 -9.45 2.91 -12.98
C ARG A 84 -9.36 3.71 -11.68
N PHE A 85 -8.14 4.13 -11.32
CA PHE A 85 -7.82 4.99 -10.17
C PHE A 85 -6.59 5.84 -10.50
N ASP A 86 -6.26 6.80 -9.64
CA ASP A 86 -5.24 7.80 -9.88
C ASP A 86 -3.89 7.44 -9.23
N MET A 87 -3.93 6.65 -8.16
CA MET A 87 -2.77 6.17 -7.40
C MET A 87 -3.04 4.75 -6.92
N ALA A 88 -2.00 3.93 -6.80
CA ALA A 88 -2.08 2.61 -6.18
C ALA A 88 -1.15 2.54 -4.96
N VAL A 89 -1.67 2.03 -3.84
CA VAL A 89 -0.92 1.75 -2.63
C VAL A 89 -1.32 0.40 -2.07
N SER A 90 -0.37 -0.46 -1.82
CA SER A 90 -0.55 -1.79 -1.23
C SER A 90 0.80 -2.43 -0.96
N ALA A 91 1.63 -1.77 -0.14
CA ALA A 91 3.01 -2.19 0.10
C ALA A 91 3.75 -2.54 -1.21
N ILE A 92 3.59 -1.72 -2.25
CA ILE A 92 4.11 -1.98 -3.59
C ILE A 92 5.61 -1.70 -3.61
N TYR A 93 6.42 -2.72 -3.87
CA TYR A 93 7.86 -2.53 -4.06
C TYR A 93 8.17 -1.69 -5.28
N ILE A 94 9.06 -0.72 -5.10
CA ILE A 94 9.68 0.05 -6.17
C ILE A 94 10.65 -0.89 -6.89
N THR A 95 10.35 -1.26 -8.14
CA THR A 95 11.22 -2.12 -8.96
C THR A 95 11.43 -1.51 -10.33
N ASP A 96 12.57 -1.82 -10.98
CA ASP A 96 12.89 -1.28 -12.30
C ASP A 96 11.87 -1.72 -13.36
N ASP A 97 11.34 -2.95 -13.26
CA ASP A 97 10.30 -3.42 -14.18
C ASP A 97 9.00 -2.61 -14.03
N ARG A 98 8.58 -2.32 -12.81
CA ARG A 98 7.40 -1.48 -12.57
C ARG A 98 7.62 -0.03 -13.01
N LYS A 99 8.83 0.50 -12.79
CA LYS A 99 9.23 1.85 -13.27
C LYS A 99 9.17 2.01 -14.80
N LYS A 100 9.23 0.93 -15.57
CA LYS A 100 9.06 0.99 -17.04
C LYS A 100 7.65 1.45 -17.43
N VAL A 101 6.63 1.15 -16.62
CA VAL A 101 5.22 1.37 -16.96
C VAL A 101 4.49 2.37 -16.06
N VAL A 102 4.97 2.59 -14.82
CA VAL A 102 4.42 3.58 -13.87
C VAL A 102 5.52 4.41 -13.24
N ASP A 103 5.16 5.55 -12.64
CA ASP A 103 6.00 6.31 -11.74
C ASP A 103 5.75 5.88 -10.29
N PHE A 104 6.68 6.21 -9.41
CA PHE A 104 6.57 6.01 -7.97
C PHE A 104 6.81 7.32 -7.22
N THR A 105 6.19 7.44 -6.06
CA THR A 105 6.63 8.41 -5.06
C THR A 105 8.04 8.10 -4.58
N ASP A 106 8.62 9.02 -3.82
CA ASP A 106 9.72 8.70 -2.92
C ASP A 106 9.30 7.56 -2.00
N SER A 107 10.28 6.77 -1.54
CA SER A 107 10.01 5.70 -0.61
C SER A 107 9.32 6.19 0.65
N TYR A 108 8.25 5.49 1.04
CA TYR A 108 7.55 5.80 2.27
C TYR A 108 7.80 4.78 3.38
N TYR A 109 8.33 3.59 3.07
CA TYR A 109 8.65 2.57 4.08
C TYR A 109 9.71 1.58 3.57
N ALA A 110 10.64 1.19 4.46
CA ALA A 110 11.61 0.14 4.18
C ALA A 110 10.95 -1.24 4.32
N GLY A 111 10.80 -1.95 3.21
CA GLY A 111 10.16 -3.27 3.13
C GLY A 111 11.18 -4.41 3.24
N GLY A 112 11.41 -5.07 2.13
CA GLY A 112 12.24 -6.26 1.99
C GLY A 112 11.44 -7.56 2.13
N LEU A 113 11.89 -8.59 1.41
CA LEU A 113 11.27 -9.92 1.46
C LEU A 113 11.92 -10.77 2.55
N VAL A 114 11.11 -11.58 3.21
CA VAL A 114 11.53 -12.60 4.19
C VAL A 114 10.80 -13.91 3.92
N ALA A 115 11.37 -15.01 4.39
CA ALA A 115 10.72 -16.32 4.39
C ALA A 115 10.15 -16.62 5.79
N MET A 116 8.93 -17.13 5.83
CA MET A 116 8.24 -17.57 7.03
C MET A 116 8.01 -19.08 6.95
N VAL A 117 8.25 -19.78 8.06
CA VAL A 117 8.12 -21.25 8.17
C VAL A 117 7.50 -21.64 9.50
N LYS A 118 7.09 -22.91 9.68
CA LYS A 118 6.72 -23.44 10.99
C LYS A 118 7.89 -23.45 11.97
N ASP A 119 7.65 -23.25 13.25
CA ASP A 119 8.68 -23.26 14.30
C ASP A 119 9.54 -24.53 14.29
N GLY A 120 8.93 -25.70 14.13
CA GLY A 120 9.60 -26.99 14.04
C GLY A 120 10.20 -27.34 12.67
N SER A 121 10.15 -26.43 11.68
CA SER A 121 10.65 -26.68 10.32
C SER A 121 12.16 -26.91 10.30
N ALA A 122 12.59 -27.88 9.47
CA ALA A 122 14.01 -28.12 9.17
C ALA A 122 14.65 -27.00 8.33
N ILE A 123 13.84 -26.15 7.68
CA ILE A 123 14.31 -25.02 6.90
C ILE A 123 14.92 -23.97 7.85
N LYS A 124 16.20 -23.70 7.76
CA LYS A 124 16.95 -22.78 8.62
C LYS A 124 17.45 -21.54 7.87
N ASN A 125 17.66 -21.68 6.55
CA ASN A 125 18.18 -20.62 5.71
C ASN A 125 17.54 -20.68 4.31
N LEU A 126 17.87 -19.73 3.42
CA LEU A 126 17.26 -19.64 2.09
C LEU A 126 17.63 -20.78 1.16
N ALA A 127 18.81 -21.40 1.31
CA ALA A 127 19.20 -22.53 0.48
C ALA A 127 18.32 -23.76 0.75
N ASP A 128 17.80 -23.90 1.97
CA ASP A 128 16.91 -25.00 2.33
C ASP A 128 15.53 -24.90 1.66
N LEU A 129 15.22 -23.78 0.98
CA LEU A 129 13.99 -23.62 0.19
C LEU A 129 14.02 -24.42 -1.13
N ASP A 130 15.19 -24.82 -1.62
CA ASP A 130 15.33 -25.61 -2.83
C ASP A 130 14.53 -26.91 -2.77
N GLY A 131 13.67 -27.14 -3.77
CA GLY A 131 12.76 -28.28 -3.83
C GLY A 131 11.56 -28.21 -2.87
N LYS A 132 11.38 -27.12 -2.12
CA LYS A 132 10.26 -26.92 -1.22
C LYS A 132 9.07 -26.25 -1.90
N LYS A 133 7.88 -26.45 -1.35
CA LYS A 133 6.66 -25.72 -1.72
C LYS A 133 6.64 -24.38 -0.98
N VAL A 134 6.73 -23.29 -1.73
CA VAL A 134 6.73 -21.93 -1.16
C VAL A 134 5.52 -21.19 -1.64
N SER A 135 4.65 -20.79 -0.69
CA SER A 135 3.47 -20.01 -0.99
C SER A 135 3.83 -18.53 -1.16
N VAL A 136 3.25 -17.91 -2.19
CA VAL A 136 3.45 -16.49 -2.55
C VAL A 136 2.16 -15.90 -3.07
N GLN A 137 1.98 -14.59 -2.92
CA GLN A 137 0.88 -13.91 -3.59
C GLN A 137 1.25 -13.62 -5.04
N VAL A 138 0.33 -13.92 -5.96
CA VAL A 138 0.49 -13.72 -7.41
C VAL A 138 0.77 -12.25 -7.75
N GLY A 139 1.66 -12.00 -8.72
CA GLY A 139 2.01 -10.66 -9.19
C GLY A 139 2.94 -9.87 -8.25
N THR A 140 3.37 -10.46 -7.13
CA THR A 140 4.29 -9.80 -6.19
C THR A 140 5.76 -9.95 -6.58
N LYS A 141 6.63 -9.18 -5.94
CA LYS A 141 8.08 -9.32 -6.04
C LYS A 141 8.57 -10.70 -5.59
N SER A 142 7.85 -11.36 -4.68
CA SER A 142 8.20 -12.72 -4.20
C SER A 142 8.25 -13.72 -5.35
N VAL A 143 7.28 -13.68 -6.27
CA VAL A 143 7.23 -14.56 -7.46
C VAL A 143 8.48 -14.37 -8.33
N SER A 144 8.73 -13.11 -8.75
CA SER A 144 9.86 -12.81 -9.63
C SER A 144 11.22 -13.07 -8.98
N TYR A 145 11.34 -12.79 -7.67
CA TYR A 145 12.57 -13.02 -6.93
C TYR A 145 12.90 -14.52 -6.82
N LEU A 146 11.92 -15.33 -6.41
CA LEU A 146 12.11 -16.78 -6.27
C LEU A 146 12.37 -17.43 -7.63
N GLY A 147 11.65 -17.05 -8.68
CA GLY A 147 11.88 -17.55 -10.02
C GLY A 147 13.31 -17.29 -10.55
N ALA A 148 13.87 -16.11 -10.22
CA ALA A 148 15.20 -15.73 -10.65
C ALA A 148 16.33 -16.32 -9.79
N ASN A 149 16.14 -16.41 -8.46
CA ASN A 149 17.22 -16.72 -7.51
C ASN A 149 17.11 -18.14 -6.91
N HIS A 150 15.91 -18.72 -6.90
CA HIS A 150 15.63 -20.05 -6.34
C HIS A 150 14.76 -20.89 -7.31
N PRO A 151 15.24 -21.17 -8.53
CA PRO A 151 14.43 -21.81 -9.60
C PRO A 151 13.98 -23.23 -9.28
N LYS A 152 14.53 -23.85 -8.23
CA LYS A 152 14.11 -25.19 -7.78
C LYS A 152 12.94 -25.16 -6.79
N VAL A 153 12.53 -23.98 -6.34
CA VAL A 153 11.35 -23.81 -5.47
C VAL A 153 10.08 -24.15 -6.26
N ALA A 154 9.21 -24.94 -5.66
CA ALA A 154 7.87 -25.18 -6.20
C ALA A 154 6.94 -24.07 -5.70
N LEU A 155 6.67 -23.05 -6.55
CA LEU A 155 5.79 -21.95 -6.20
C LEU A 155 4.34 -22.42 -6.06
N VAL A 156 3.68 -21.99 -4.98
CA VAL A 156 2.25 -22.10 -4.76
C VAL A 156 1.68 -20.69 -4.75
N GLU A 157 1.20 -20.26 -5.91
CA GLU A 157 0.68 -18.91 -6.10
C GLU A 157 -0.78 -18.82 -5.67
N VAL A 158 -1.13 -17.85 -4.84
CA VAL A 158 -2.49 -17.58 -4.35
C VAL A 158 -2.85 -16.10 -4.55
N GLU A 159 -4.14 -15.81 -4.58
CA GLU A 159 -4.64 -14.44 -4.78
C GLU A 159 -4.54 -13.59 -3.50
N LYS A 160 -4.75 -14.17 -2.33
CA LYS A 160 -4.87 -13.44 -1.06
C LYS A 160 -3.77 -13.81 -0.08
N ASN A 161 -3.23 -12.80 0.60
CA ASN A 161 -2.17 -13.00 1.59
C ASN A 161 -2.59 -13.94 2.73
N GLN A 162 -3.85 -13.86 3.18
CA GLN A 162 -4.35 -14.75 4.24
C GLN A 162 -4.28 -16.22 3.83
N GLU A 163 -4.59 -16.53 2.56
CA GLU A 163 -4.48 -17.89 2.04
C GLU A 163 -3.02 -18.35 2.00
N MET A 164 -2.10 -17.48 1.55
CA MET A 164 -0.67 -17.76 1.51
C MET A 164 -0.14 -18.18 2.89
N PHE A 165 -0.49 -17.44 3.93
CA PHE A 165 -0.08 -17.73 5.30
C PHE A 165 -0.72 -19.02 5.82
N ASN A 166 -2.02 -19.23 5.56
CA ASN A 166 -2.74 -20.42 5.98
C ASN A 166 -2.14 -21.70 5.40
N LEU A 167 -1.65 -21.69 4.15
CA LEU A 167 -1.02 -22.85 3.54
C LEU A 167 0.20 -23.34 4.33
N VAL A 168 0.99 -22.41 4.90
CA VAL A 168 2.12 -22.78 5.78
C VAL A 168 1.60 -23.31 7.11
N ASP A 169 0.63 -22.62 7.70
CA ASP A 169 0.07 -22.98 9.00
C ASP A 169 -0.52 -24.43 9.02
N ILE A 170 -1.22 -24.80 7.95
CA ILE A 170 -1.78 -26.16 7.81
C ILE A 170 -0.82 -27.18 7.18
N GLY A 171 0.40 -26.80 6.81
CA GLY A 171 1.45 -27.69 6.26
C GLY A 171 1.23 -28.07 4.80
N ARG A 172 0.45 -27.31 4.02
CA ARG A 172 0.32 -27.48 2.56
C ARG A 172 1.41 -26.79 1.76
N ALA A 173 2.06 -25.78 2.37
CA ALA A 173 3.32 -25.20 1.92
C ALA A 173 4.39 -25.34 3.02
N ASP A 174 5.65 -25.47 2.63
CA ASP A 174 6.78 -25.59 3.55
C ASP A 174 7.21 -24.23 4.09
N ALA A 175 7.02 -23.17 3.29
CA ALA A 175 7.33 -21.78 3.61
C ALA A 175 6.38 -20.83 2.89
N ALA A 176 6.38 -19.55 3.33
CA ALA A 176 5.84 -18.42 2.58
C ALA A 176 6.93 -17.36 2.40
N VAL A 177 6.97 -16.69 1.24
CA VAL A 177 7.86 -15.54 1.00
C VAL A 177 7.01 -14.31 0.75
N THR A 178 7.21 -13.30 1.59
CA THR A 178 6.38 -12.08 1.62
C THR A 178 7.13 -10.89 2.19
N GLY A 179 6.48 -9.73 2.24
CA GLY A 179 7.00 -8.52 2.85
C GLY A 179 7.21 -8.67 4.36
N LYS A 180 8.36 -8.20 4.84
CA LYS A 180 8.79 -8.30 6.24
C LYS A 180 7.73 -7.83 7.24
N PRO A 181 7.06 -6.66 7.09
CA PRO A 181 6.06 -6.20 8.08
C PRO A 181 4.92 -7.21 8.30
N ALA A 182 4.38 -7.76 7.22
CA ALA A 182 3.26 -8.69 7.30
C ALA A 182 3.68 -10.07 7.85
N ALA A 183 4.86 -10.58 7.46
CA ALA A 183 5.39 -11.83 8.01
C ALA A 183 5.51 -11.74 9.54
N PHE A 184 6.14 -10.69 10.07
CA PHE A 184 6.28 -10.51 11.51
C PHE A 184 4.94 -10.30 12.21
N GLN A 185 4.02 -9.54 11.61
CA GLN A 185 2.68 -9.37 12.16
C GLN A 185 1.94 -10.71 12.26
N TYR A 186 2.00 -11.52 11.21
CA TYR A 186 1.30 -12.81 11.17
C TYR A 186 1.87 -13.79 12.20
N VAL A 187 3.20 -13.96 12.25
CA VAL A 187 3.89 -14.80 13.23
C VAL A 187 3.53 -14.40 14.66
N ARG A 188 3.54 -13.10 14.96
CA ARG A 188 3.22 -12.60 16.31
C ARG A 188 1.77 -12.87 16.71
N THR A 189 0.83 -12.74 15.78
CA THR A 189 -0.60 -12.89 16.08
C THR A 189 -1.06 -14.33 16.09
N ARG A 190 -0.44 -15.20 15.29
CA ARG A 190 -0.85 -16.59 15.12
C ARG A 190 -0.10 -17.54 16.06
N GLY A 191 1.21 -17.35 16.23
CA GLY A 191 2.08 -18.29 16.91
C GLY A 191 2.37 -19.56 16.11
N GLY A 192 3.33 -20.37 16.56
CA GLY A 192 3.71 -21.63 15.92
C GLY A 192 4.47 -21.48 14.58
N LEU A 193 4.83 -20.26 14.23
CA LEU A 193 5.53 -19.88 13.01
C LEU A 193 6.70 -18.96 13.36
N ARG A 194 7.72 -18.94 12.53
CA ARG A 194 8.86 -18.02 12.64
C ARG A 194 9.27 -17.46 11.30
N VAL A 195 9.87 -16.29 11.32
CA VAL A 195 10.57 -15.70 10.17
C VAL A 195 12.01 -16.18 10.20
N LEU A 196 12.60 -16.49 9.02
CA LEU A 196 14.03 -16.76 8.93
C LEU A 196 14.82 -15.47 9.16
N ASP A 197 15.99 -15.58 9.82
CA ASP A 197 16.83 -14.42 10.13
C ASP A 197 17.38 -13.73 8.89
N GLN A 198 17.61 -14.51 7.82
CA GLN A 198 18.12 -13.99 6.56
C GLN A 198 17.02 -13.30 5.77
N GLN A 199 17.17 -12.00 5.54
CA GLN A 199 16.30 -11.22 4.64
C GLN A 199 16.69 -11.46 3.19
N LEU A 200 15.70 -11.67 2.29
CA LEU A 200 15.95 -11.97 0.88
C LEU A 200 16.32 -10.70 0.09
N THR A 201 15.66 -9.59 0.38
CA THR A 201 15.82 -8.34 -0.37
C THR A 201 15.69 -7.13 0.55
N THR A 202 16.06 -5.94 0.05
CA THR A 202 16.05 -4.68 0.80
C THR A 202 15.23 -3.59 0.11
N GLU A 203 14.40 -3.95 -0.89
CA GLU A 203 13.60 -2.96 -1.62
C GLU A 203 12.62 -2.24 -0.69
N GLU A 204 12.27 -1.02 -1.11
CA GLU A 204 11.39 -0.11 -0.40
C GLU A 204 10.00 -0.06 -1.05
N TYR A 205 9.00 0.35 -0.26
CA TYR A 205 7.65 0.59 -0.76
C TYR A 205 7.50 2.02 -1.29
N GLY A 206 6.80 2.16 -2.42
CA GLY A 206 6.37 3.42 -2.99
C GLY A 206 4.92 3.36 -3.43
N MET A 207 4.26 4.51 -3.48
CA MET A 207 2.94 4.62 -4.08
C MET A 207 3.12 4.76 -5.59
N ALA A 208 2.40 3.94 -6.36
CA ALA A 208 2.50 3.95 -7.82
C ALA A 208 1.51 4.96 -8.42
N LEU A 209 1.99 5.74 -9.40
CA LEU A 209 1.21 6.72 -10.15
C LEU A 209 1.43 6.54 -11.66
N ARG A 210 0.55 7.13 -12.48
CA ARG A 210 0.77 7.11 -13.94
C ARG A 210 1.90 8.04 -14.33
N LYS A 211 2.65 7.66 -15.36
CA LYS A 211 3.72 8.48 -15.93
C LYS A 211 3.23 9.78 -16.57
N ASP A 212 1.98 9.81 -16.99
CA ASP A 212 1.36 10.99 -17.61
C ASP A 212 0.77 11.98 -16.58
N THR A 213 1.01 11.77 -15.28
CA THR A 213 0.57 12.66 -14.19
C THR A 213 1.71 13.03 -13.24
N PRO A 214 2.84 13.56 -13.74
CA PRO A 214 4.01 13.87 -12.90
C PRO A 214 3.73 14.95 -11.86
N GLU A 215 2.76 15.85 -12.09
CA GLU A 215 2.32 16.85 -11.12
C GLU A 215 1.64 16.18 -9.90
N LEU A 216 0.89 15.09 -10.09
CA LEU A 216 0.29 14.34 -8.98
C LEU A 216 1.39 13.65 -8.16
N THR A 217 2.40 13.05 -8.81
CA THR A 217 3.55 12.45 -8.13
C THR A 217 4.28 13.47 -7.26
N ARG A 218 4.53 14.69 -7.81
CA ARG A 218 5.16 15.78 -7.03
C ARG A 218 4.29 16.24 -5.86
N ALA A 219 2.98 16.34 -6.06
CA ALA A 219 2.05 16.75 -5.01
C ALA A 219 1.99 15.72 -3.86
N VAL A 220 1.96 14.43 -4.18
CA VAL A 220 2.00 13.35 -3.18
C VAL A 220 3.33 13.35 -2.43
N ASN A 221 4.47 13.49 -3.12
CA ASN A 221 5.79 13.61 -2.47
C ASN A 221 5.87 14.82 -1.54
N GLY A 222 5.33 15.96 -1.97
CA GLY A 222 5.25 17.15 -1.13
C GLY A 222 4.40 16.94 0.13
N ALA A 223 3.28 16.22 0.00
CA ALA A 223 2.45 15.85 1.14
C ALA A 223 3.20 14.89 2.09
N ILE A 224 3.87 13.85 1.58
CA ILE A 224 4.69 12.94 2.39
C ILE A 224 5.78 13.71 3.15
N ALA A 225 6.48 14.61 2.48
CA ALA A 225 7.52 15.42 3.09
C ALA A 225 6.96 16.31 4.22
N LYS A 226 5.79 16.94 4.00
CA LYS A 226 5.07 17.72 5.02
C LYS A 226 4.71 16.86 6.25
N LEU A 227 4.13 15.67 6.03
CA LEU A 227 3.74 14.76 7.11
C LEU A 227 4.96 14.22 7.89
N LYS A 228 6.12 14.08 7.24
CA LYS A 228 7.39 13.76 7.90
C LYS A 228 7.88 14.93 8.75
N ALA A 229 7.79 16.15 8.24
CA ALA A 229 8.26 17.35 8.93
C ALA A 229 7.42 17.75 10.15
N ASP A 230 6.08 17.57 10.09
CA ASP A 230 5.16 17.92 11.18
C ASP A 230 4.97 16.78 12.21
N GLY A 231 5.62 15.64 12.01
CA GLY A 231 5.58 14.49 12.92
C GLY A 231 4.39 13.54 12.74
N THR A 232 3.44 13.85 11.86
CA THR A 232 2.27 12.99 11.60
C THR A 232 2.70 11.62 11.10
N TYR A 233 3.64 11.55 10.15
CA TYR A 233 4.20 10.30 9.66
C TYR A 233 4.79 9.45 10.80
N ALA A 234 5.58 10.06 11.69
CA ALA A 234 6.21 9.35 12.81
C ALA A 234 5.16 8.78 13.78
N GLN A 235 4.05 9.49 14.00
CA GLN A 235 2.93 9.00 14.82
C GLN A 235 2.25 7.78 14.18
N ILE A 236 2.00 7.81 12.87
CA ILE A 236 1.41 6.68 12.13
C ILE A 236 2.37 5.47 12.20
N VAL A 237 3.66 5.65 11.93
CA VAL A 237 4.68 4.59 12.08
C VAL A 237 4.67 4.02 13.49
N LYS A 238 4.70 4.86 14.51
CA LYS A 238 4.66 4.43 15.91
C LYS A 238 3.42 3.60 16.21
N LYS A 239 2.25 4.03 15.76
CA LYS A 239 0.99 3.30 15.96
C LYS A 239 1.04 1.89 15.41
N TRP A 240 1.54 1.71 14.18
CA TRP A 240 1.46 0.44 13.47
C TRP A 240 2.65 -0.49 13.73
N PHE A 241 3.83 0.06 14.08
CA PHE A 241 5.06 -0.73 14.16
C PHE A 241 5.79 -0.68 15.50
N SER A 242 5.38 0.13 16.51
CA SER A 242 6.08 0.20 17.79
C SER A 242 6.14 -1.13 18.54
N ASN A 243 5.22 -2.05 18.25
CA ASN A 243 5.21 -3.41 18.82
C ASN A 243 5.75 -4.47 17.85
N SER A 244 6.31 -4.06 16.69
CA SER A 244 6.73 -4.97 15.62
C SER A 244 8.23 -5.30 15.65
N GLY A 245 8.96 -4.75 16.57
CA GLY A 245 10.41 -4.82 16.65
C GLY A 245 10.93 -5.45 17.94
N ARG A 246 10.50 -6.67 18.27
CA ARG A 246 11.25 -7.57 19.18
C ARG A 246 10.96 -9.01 18.80
#